data_37d1fef1acf52a972029bcce062e7915
#
_entry.id   37d1fef1acf52a972029bcce062e7915
#
_cell.length_a   1.000
_cell.length_b   1.000
_cell.length_c   1.000
_cell.angle_alpha   90.00
_cell.angle_beta   90.00
_cell.angle_gamma   90.00
#
_symmetry.space_group_name_H-M   'P 1'
#
loop_
_entity.id
_entity.type
_entity.pdbx_description
1 polymer ?
#
loop_
_entity_poly.entity_id
_entity_poly.type
_entity_poly.pdbx_seq_one_letter_code
_entity_poly.pdbx_strand_id
1 'polypeptide(L)'
;SEFDKGLEAYKNGEADEYNTWVYDLAMLSGNKTRSKVPFGVLSSVATIVDFNPSAVKDILAKVGVEFTEQDTIRLERVKNWITVHQPSKLYKLLKARNDEFYATLIEEEKVAVQKLQEYISANDVISEKDVQQYLYSLINVETLSKKENMLRQQRFFKVFYNLLFGTDMGPRLYLFLAAIDKCEYLSLLTF
;
A
#
# COMPACT_ATOMS: atom_id res chain seq x y z
N SER A 1 -13.19 -5.24 -2.71
CA SER A 1 -14.13 -5.16 -1.57
C SER A 1 -15.39 -5.95 -1.89
N GLU A 2 -16.24 -6.23 -0.90
CA GLU A 2 -17.56 -6.86 -1.14
C GLU A 2 -18.43 -5.97 -2.05
N PHE A 3 -18.35 -4.66 -1.86
CA PHE A 3 -19.02 -3.70 -2.76
C PHE A 3 -18.59 -3.86 -4.22
N ASP A 4 -17.33 -4.13 -4.48
CA ASP A 4 -16.80 -4.30 -5.83
C ASP A 4 -17.37 -5.54 -6.52
N LYS A 5 -17.43 -6.65 -5.78
CA LYS A 5 -18.02 -7.92 -6.28
C LYS A 5 -19.51 -7.77 -6.55
N GLY A 6 -20.24 -7.16 -5.62
CA GLY A 6 -21.67 -6.94 -5.75
C GLY A 6 -22.03 -6.02 -6.92
N LEU A 7 -21.21 -4.98 -7.17
CA LEU A 7 -21.43 -4.10 -8.32
C LEU A 7 -21.13 -4.79 -9.65
N GLU A 8 -20.17 -5.70 -9.70
CA GLU A 8 -19.88 -6.50 -10.89
C GLU A 8 -21.04 -7.43 -11.20
N ALA A 9 -21.56 -8.13 -10.18
CA ALA A 9 -22.79 -8.94 -10.31
C ALA A 9 -24.00 -8.10 -10.77
N TYR A 10 -24.19 -6.90 -10.22
CA TYR A 10 -25.23 -5.96 -10.65
C TYR A 10 -25.10 -5.59 -12.14
N LYS A 11 -23.89 -5.26 -12.60
CA LYS A 11 -23.64 -4.92 -14.00
C LYS A 11 -23.88 -6.06 -14.97
N ASN A 12 -23.62 -7.29 -14.52
CA ASN A 12 -23.82 -8.51 -15.29
C ASN A 12 -25.28 -9.01 -15.23
N GLY A 13 -26.15 -8.36 -14.45
CA GLY A 13 -27.53 -8.82 -14.24
C GLY A 13 -27.65 -10.07 -13.35
N GLU A 14 -26.61 -10.36 -12.58
CA GLU A 14 -26.49 -11.51 -11.67
C GLU A 14 -26.82 -11.15 -10.21
N ALA A 15 -27.04 -9.86 -9.92
CA ALA A 15 -27.39 -9.41 -8.58
C ALA A 15 -28.83 -9.82 -8.23
N ASP A 16 -29.06 -10.19 -6.97
CA ASP A 16 -30.41 -10.41 -6.45
C ASP A 16 -31.22 -9.10 -6.42
N GLU A 17 -32.53 -9.22 -6.21
CA GLU A 17 -33.47 -8.08 -6.24
C GLU A 17 -33.08 -6.97 -5.24
N TYR A 18 -32.67 -7.34 -4.02
CA TYR A 18 -32.25 -6.38 -2.98
C TYR A 18 -30.99 -5.63 -3.39
N ASN A 19 -29.97 -6.33 -3.84
CA ASN A 19 -28.72 -5.73 -4.29
C ASN A 19 -28.94 -4.89 -5.54
N THR A 20 -29.77 -5.32 -6.48
CA THR A 20 -30.15 -4.54 -7.67
C THR A 20 -30.73 -3.19 -7.24
N TRP A 21 -31.67 -3.19 -6.32
CA TRP A 21 -32.30 -1.97 -5.80
C TRP A 21 -31.30 -1.06 -5.07
N VAL A 22 -30.40 -1.63 -4.24
CA VAL A 22 -29.35 -0.88 -3.54
C VAL A 22 -28.40 -0.19 -4.54
N TYR A 23 -27.99 -0.88 -5.59
CA TYR A 23 -27.10 -0.29 -6.61
C TYR A 23 -27.82 0.72 -7.50
N ASP A 24 -29.09 0.53 -7.82
CA ASP A 24 -29.89 1.52 -8.53
C ASP A 24 -29.98 2.83 -7.74
N LEU A 25 -30.27 2.76 -6.45
CA LEU A 25 -30.29 3.92 -5.56
C LEU A 25 -28.89 4.57 -5.41
N ALA A 26 -27.83 3.80 -5.29
CA ALA A 26 -26.46 4.32 -5.19
C ALA A 26 -26.00 5.02 -6.48
N MET A 27 -26.66 4.73 -7.63
CA MET A 27 -26.30 5.25 -8.96
C MET A 27 -27.27 6.32 -9.49
N LEU A 28 -28.03 6.95 -8.64
CA LEU A 28 -29.01 8.00 -9.01
C LEU A 28 -28.42 9.14 -9.84
N SER A 29 -27.11 9.36 -9.82
CA SER A 29 -26.44 10.38 -10.63
C SER A 29 -26.34 10.05 -12.13
N GLY A 30 -26.85 8.90 -12.58
CA GLY A 30 -26.82 8.47 -13.98
C GLY A 30 -25.44 8.11 -14.53
N ASN A 31 -24.36 8.31 -13.79
CA ASN A 31 -23.02 7.96 -14.22
C ASN A 31 -22.67 6.52 -13.83
N LYS A 32 -22.97 5.58 -14.75
CA LYS A 32 -22.69 4.15 -14.57
C LYS A 32 -21.24 3.74 -14.87
N THR A 33 -20.40 4.68 -15.27
CA THR A 33 -18.98 4.41 -15.48
C THR A 33 -18.26 4.37 -14.16
N ARG A 34 -17.57 3.26 -13.90
CA ARG A 34 -16.81 3.07 -12.68
C ARG A 34 -15.32 3.11 -12.95
N SER A 35 -14.63 3.76 -12.05
CA SER A 35 -13.19 3.59 -11.93
C SER A 35 -12.80 2.13 -11.74
N LYS A 36 -11.77 1.70 -12.45
CA LYS A 36 -11.16 0.36 -12.28
C LYS A 36 -10.24 0.28 -11.06
N VAL A 37 -9.93 1.42 -10.42
CA VAL A 37 -9.04 1.48 -9.26
C VAL A 37 -9.80 1.05 -8.00
N PRO A 38 -9.45 -0.07 -7.35
CA PRO A 38 -10.04 -0.45 -6.08
C PRO A 38 -9.78 0.60 -4.99
N PHE A 39 -10.75 0.85 -4.10
CA PHE A 39 -10.61 1.85 -3.03
C PHE A 39 -9.37 1.62 -2.16
N GLY A 40 -9.08 0.37 -1.80
CA GLY A 40 -7.91 0.03 -0.97
C GLY A 40 -6.57 0.31 -1.66
N VAL A 41 -6.51 0.18 -2.99
CA VAL A 41 -5.32 0.54 -3.79
C VAL A 41 -5.20 2.06 -3.87
N LEU A 42 -6.29 2.75 -4.24
CA LEU A 42 -6.30 4.21 -4.34
C LEU A 42 -5.90 4.87 -3.01
N SER A 43 -6.49 4.44 -1.90
CA SER A 43 -6.19 5.00 -0.58
C SER A 43 -4.74 4.73 -0.14
N SER A 44 -4.20 3.53 -0.42
CA SER A 44 -2.81 3.20 -0.08
C SER A 44 -1.81 4.01 -0.89
N VAL A 45 -2.02 4.14 -2.20
CA VAL A 45 -1.14 4.94 -3.08
C VAL A 45 -1.26 6.43 -2.73
N ALA A 46 -2.49 6.92 -2.53
CA ALA A 46 -2.73 8.33 -2.25
C ALA A 46 -2.03 8.83 -0.98
N THR A 47 -2.02 8.03 0.08
CA THR A 47 -1.35 8.40 1.35
C THR A 47 0.18 8.43 1.24
N ILE A 48 0.75 7.66 0.32
CA ILE A 48 2.20 7.64 0.08
C ILE A 48 2.68 8.96 -0.55
N VAL A 49 1.88 9.54 -1.45
CA VAL A 49 2.24 10.72 -2.24
C VAL A 49 1.43 11.97 -1.85
N ASP A 50 0.97 12.04 -0.61
CA ASP A 50 0.21 13.17 -0.05
C ASP A 50 -0.97 13.61 -0.96
N PHE A 51 -1.68 12.64 -1.52
CA PHE A 51 -2.85 12.83 -2.39
C PHE A 51 -2.56 13.65 -3.67
N ASN A 52 -1.32 13.71 -4.13
CA ASN A 52 -0.98 14.36 -5.39
C ASN A 52 -1.55 13.55 -6.59
N PRO A 53 -2.48 14.10 -7.40
CA PRO A 53 -3.15 13.34 -8.46
C PRO A 53 -2.19 12.84 -9.54
N SER A 54 -1.18 13.65 -9.90
CA SER A 54 -0.18 13.27 -10.91
C SER A 54 0.66 12.11 -10.42
N ALA A 55 1.19 12.20 -9.20
CA ALA A 55 1.98 11.13 -8.60
C ALA A 55 1.17 9.84 -8.42
N VAL A 56 -0.10 9.94 -8.00
CA VAL A 56 -1.03 8.78 -7.92
C VAL A 56 -1.19 8.13 -9.29
N LYS A 57 -1.41 8.94 -10.35
CA LYS A 57 -1.55 8.45 -11.72
C LYS A 57 -0.30 7.72 -12.19
N ASP A 58 0.88 8.30 -11.95
CA ASP A 58 2.16 7.72 -12.36
C ASP A 58 2.44 6.38 -11.68
N ILE A 59 2.13 6.27 -10.39
CA ILE A 59 2.27 5.02 -9.64
C ILE A 59 1.30 3.97 -10.15
N LEU A 60 0.04 4.33 -10.34
CA LEU A 60 -0.97 3.39 -10.85
C LEU A 60 -0.65 2.90 -12.25
N ALA A 61 -0.10 3.78 -13.11
CA ALA A 61 0.37 3.40 -14.44
C ALA A 61 1.50 2.37 -14.39
N LYS A 62 2.45 2.49 -13.45
CA LYS A 62 3.53 1.51 -13.27
C LYS A 62 3.02 0.11 -12.93
N VAL A 63 1.88 0.01 -12.25
CA VAL A 63 1.23 -1.27 -11.89
C VAL A 63 0.12 -1.67 -12.86
N GLY A 64 0.06 -1.02 -14.03
CA GLY A 64 -0.89 -1.36 -15.09
C GLY A 64 -2.34 -0.97 -14.82
N VAL A 65 -2.58 -0.05 -13.88
CA VAL A 65 -3.91 0.43 -13.53
C VAL A 65 -4.15 1.81 -14.11
N GLU A 66 -5.19 1.93 -14.94
CA GLU A 66 -5.59 3.20 -15.55
C GLU A 66 -6.23 4.14 -14.50
N PHE A 67 -5.73 5.38 -14.43
CA PHE A 67 -6.28 6.45 -13.59
C PHE A 67 -7.03 7.45 -14.47
N THR A 68 -8.32 7.61 -14.21
CA THR A 68 -9.23 8.43 -15.01
C THR A 68 -9.59 9.74 -14.31
N GLU A 69 -10.27 10.65 -15.00
CA GLU A 69 -10.79 11.88 -14.41
C GLU A 69 -11.73 11.61 -13.22
N GLN A 70 -12.52 10.53 -13.29
CA GLN A 70 -13.38 10.12 -12.18
C GLN A 70 -12.57 9.72 -10.94
N ASP A 71 -11.36 9.19 -11.13
CA ASP A 71 -10.47 8.85 -10.02
C ASP A 71 -9.92 10.08 -9.32
N THR A 72 -9.79 11.20 -10.02
CA THR A 72 -9.45 12.48 -9.41
C THR A 72 -10.53 12.93 -8.41
N ILE A 73 -11.80 12.84 -8.78
CA ILE A 73 -12.92 13.14 -7.87
C ILE A 73 -12.95 12.17 -6.68
N ARG A 74 -12.68 10.90 -6.95
CA ARG A 74 -12.60 9.88 -5.89
C ARG A 74 -11.41 10.15 -4.96
N LEU A 75 -10.29 10.59 -5.48
CA LEU A 75 -9.10 10.91 -4.70
C LEU A 75 -9.38 12.02 -3.69
N GLU A 76 -10.11 13.07 -4.05
CA GLU A 76 -10.56 14.11 -3.14
C GLU A 76 -11.45 13.56 -2.01
N ARG A 77 -12.36 12.65 -2.34
CA ARG A 77 -13.21 11.98 -1.33
C ARG A 77 -12.39 11.08 -0.42
N VAL A 78 -11.41 10.35 -0.95
CA VAL A 78 -10.47 9.53 -0.18
C VAL A 78 -9.65 10.40 0.76
N LYS A 79 -9.13 11.54 0.28
CA LYS A 79 -8.40 12.52 1.10
C LYS A 79 -9.25 12.98 2.28
N ASN A 80 -10.45 13.47 2.01
CA ASN A 80 -11.36 13.94 3.06
C ASN A 80 -11.67 12.83 4.07
N TRP A 81 -11.96 11.63 3.58
CA TRP A 81 -12.30 10.50 4.46
C TRP A 81 -11.11 10.10 5.35
N ILE A 82 -9.90 9.99 4.78
CA ILE A 82 -8.70 9.64 5.55
C ILE A 82 -8.37 10.75 6.56
N THR A 83 -8.38 12.01 6.13
CA THR A 83 -8.03 13.14 7.01
C THR A 83 -8.97 13.26 8.20
N VAL A 84 -10.28 13.05 7.98
CA VAL A 84 -11.30 13.22 9.04
C VAL A 84 -11.46 11.97 9.89
N HIS A 85 -11.52 10.78 9.26
CA HIS A 85 -11.92 9.56 9.96
C HIS A 85 -10.78 8.59 10.24
N GLN A 86 -9.66 8.71 9.54
CA GLN A 86 -8.51 7.82 9.70
C GLN A 86 -7.15 8.56 9.63
N PRO A 87 -6.95 9.62 10.42
CA PRO A 87 -5.71 10.42 10.36
C PRO A 87 -4.45 9.61 10.66
N SER A 88 -4.57 8.49 11.37
CA SER A 88 -3.46 7.55 11.60
C SER A 88 -2.94 6.85 10.34
N LYS A 89 -3.64 6.97 9.22
CA LYS A 89 -3.19 6.46 7.91
C LYS A 89 -2.45 7.50 7.06
N LEU A 90 -2.22 8.68 7.59
CA LEU A 90 -1.37 9.70 6.97
C LEU A 90 0.10 9.41 7.32
N TYR A 91 0.72 8.58 6.52
CA TYR A 91 2.10 8.17 6.74
C TYR A 91 3.07 9.22 6.18
N LYS A 92 4.04 9.62 7.00
CA LYS A 92 5.11 10.54 6.60
C LYS A 92 6.45 9.87 6.86
N LEU A 93 7.33 9.93 5.87
CA LEU A 93 8.72 9.48 6.07
C LEU A 93 9.37 10.25 7.21
N LEU A 94 10.17 9.55 7.99
CA LEU A 94 11.04 10.17 8.98
C LEU A 94 12.07 11.06 8.28
N LYS A 95 12.49 12.13 8.95
CA LYS A 95 13.52 13.05 8.44
C LYS A 95 14.95 12.58 8.76
N ALA A 96 15.07 11.65 9.67
CA ALA A 96 16.33 11.06 10.12
C ALA A 96 16.10 9.60 10.51
N ARG A 97 17.18 8.82 10.51
CA ARG A 97 17.17 7.42 10.95
C ARG A 97 16.64 7.28 12.38
N ASN A 98 15.93 6.19 12.59
CA ASN A 98 15.44 5.81 13.91
C ASN A 98 16.47 4.89 14.61
N ASP A 99 17.63 5.47 15.00
CA ASP A 99 18.74 4.73 15.62
C ASP A 99 18.32 4.10 16.96
N GLU A 100 17.45 4.78 17.72
CA GLU A 100 16.93 4.26 18.99
C GLU A 100 16.13 2.97 18.77
N PHE A 101 15.23 2.96 17.80
CA PHE A 101 14.46 1.76 17.47
C PHE A 101 15.36 0.66 16.88
N TYR A 102 16.29 1.01 15.98
CA TYR A 102 17.23 0.06 15.39
C TYR A 102 18.07 -0.65 16.44
N ALA A 103 18.48 0.03 17.49
CA ALA A 103 19.23 -0.56 18.61
C ALA A 103 18.43 -1.62 19.39
N THR A 104 17.08 -1.59 19.31
CA THR A 104 16.22 -2.61 19.96
C THR A 104 16.01 -3.87 19.13
N LEU A 105 16.46 -3.86 17.86
CA LEU A 105 16.26 -4.99 16.95
C LEU A 105 17.16 -6.16 17.31
N ILE A 106 16.64 -7.36 17.18
CA ILE A 106 17.43 -8.59 17.26
C ILE A 106 18.29 -8.75 15.98
N GLU A 107 19.32 -9.56 16.06
CA GLU A 107 20.28 -9.73 14.95
C GLU A 107 19.62 -10.16 13.63
N GLU A 108 18.64 -11.07 13.70
CA GLU A 108 17.89 -11.50 12.53
C GLU A 108 17.16 -10.35 11.83
N GLU A 109 16.59 -9.42 12.60
CA GLU A 109 15.90 -8.24 12.08
C GLU A 109 16.87 -7.25 11.44
N LYS A 110 18.04 -7.04 12.04
CA LYS A 110 19.10 -6.20 11.49
C LYS A 110 19.61 -6.75 10.15
N VAL A 111 19.83 -8.07 10.09
CA VAL A 111 20.22 -8.75 8.84
C VAL A 111 19.14 -8.57 7.76
N ALA A 112 17.86 -8.64 8.12
CA ALA A 112 16.77 -8.42 7.17
C ALA A 112 16.73 -6.96 6.66
N VAL A 113 17.00 -5.98 7.53
CA VAL A 113 17.12 -4.56 7.14
C VAL A 113 18.28 -4.37 6.17
N GLN A 114 19.45 -4.90 6.51
CA GLN A 114 20.63 -4.84 5.64
C GLN A 114 20.40 -5.48 4.27
N LYS A 115 19.83 -6.67 4.22
CA LYS A 115 19.52 -7.36 2.95
C LYS A 115 18.55 -6.57 2.07
N LEU A 116 17.51 -5.96 2.67
CA LEU A 116 16.59 -5.12 1.91
C LEU A 116 17.28 -3.86 1.41
N GLN A 117 18.10 -3.22 2.24
CA GLN A 117 18.89 -2.04 1.86
C GLN A 117 19.85 -2.36 0.69
N GLU A 118 20.57 -3.48 0.75
CA GLU A 118 21.45 -3.95 -0.32
C GLU A 118 20.67 -4.21 -1.61
N TYR A 119 19.51 -4.89 -1.52
CA TYR A 119 18.63 -5.15 -2.67
C TYR A 119 18.17 -3.86 -3.35
N ILE A 120 17.70 -2.89 -2.57
CA ILE A 120 17.24 -1.58 -3.09
C ILE A 120 18.42 -0.82 -3.71
N SER A 121 19.59 -0.84 -3.09
CA SER A 121 20.78 -0.15 -3.59
C SER A 121 21.25 -0.71 -4.92
N ALA A 122 21.20 -2.03 -5.08
CA ALA A 122 21.66 -2.75 -6.28
C ALA A 122 20.72 -2.60 -7.48
N ASN A 123 19.46 -2.19 -7.28
CA ASN A 123 18.47 -2.10 -8.34
C ASN A 123 18.04 -0.65 -8.58
N ASP A 124 18.27 -0.14 -9.80
CA ASP A 124 17.86 1.23 -10.16
C ASP A 124 16.35 1.34 -10.41
N VAL A 125 15.73 0.27 -10.90
CA VAL A 125 14.29 0.18 -11.10
C VAL A 125 13.78 -1.01 -10.32
N ILE A 126 12.87 -0.75 -9.40
CA ILE A 126 12.27 -1.77 -8.54
C ILE A 126 10.83 -1.98 -9.00
N SER A 127 10.52 -3.17 -9.54
CA SER A 127 9.13 -3.51 -9.82
C SER A 127 8.38 -3.93 -8.55
N GLU A 128 7.08 -3.61 -8.49
CA GLU A 128 6.21 -4.03 -7.38
C GLU A 128 6.29 -5.54 -7.12
N LYS A 129 6.21 -6.32 -8.20
CA LYS A 129 6.21 -7.79 -8.13
C LYS A 129 7.53 -8.34 -7.59
N ASP A 130 8.65 -7.81 -8.07
CA ASP A 130 9.98 -8.32 -7.69
C ASP A 130 10.28 -7.99 -6.23
N VAL A 131 10.03 -6.74 -5.80
CA VAL A 131 10.22 -6.38 -4.39
C VAL A 131 9.26 -7.11 -3.47
N GLN A 132 8.03 -7.36 -3.90
CA GLN A 132 7.08 -8.17 -3.14
C GLN A 132 7.61 -9.60 -2.94
N GLN A 133 8.07 -10.25 -4.01
CA GLN A 133 8.65 -11.59 -3.93
C GLN A 133 9.89 -11.61 -3.04
N TYR A 134 10.76 -10.61 -3.18
CA TYR A 134 11.96 -10.49 -2.35
C TYR A 134 11.63 -10.32 -0.87
N LEU A 135 10.71 -9.41 -0.52
CA LEU A 135 10.26 -9.23 0.87
C LEU A 135 9.75 -10.54 1.47
N TYR A 136 8.89 -11.27 0.74
CA TYR A 136 8.38 -12.56 1.24
C TYR A 136 9.46 -13.63 1.34
N SER A 137 10.50 -13.60 0.49
CA SER A 137 11.64 -14.51 0.60
C SER A 137 12.49 -14.27 1.84
N LEU A 138 12.57 -13.02 2.31
CA LEU A 138 13.25 -12.67 3.56
C LEU A 138 12.49 -13.14 4.82
N ILE A 139 11.16 -13.26 4.71
CA ILE A 139 10.29 -13.49 5.86
C ILE A 139 9.96 -14.98 6.02
N ASN A 140 9.62 -15.66 4.94
CA ASN A 140 9.06 -17.00 4.98
C ASN A 140 10.14 -18.05 5.21
N VAL A 141 9.89 -18.91 6.18
CA VAL A 141 10.74 -20.07 6.48
C VAL A 141 9.89 -21.33 6.26
N GLU A 142 10.33 -22.18 5.34
CA GLU A 142 9.57 -23.39 4.91
C GLU A 142 9.30 -24.37 6.06
N THR A 143 10.20 -24.42 7.05
CA THR A 143 10.09 -25.32 8.21
C THR A 143 9.09 -24.85 9.27
N LEU A 144 8.61 -23.60 9.19
CA LEU A 144 7.67 -23.03 10.15
C LEU A 144 6.21 -23.23 9.73
N SER A 145 5.33 -23.34 10.71
CA SER A 145 3.89 -23.39 10.49
C SER A 145 3.37 -22.08 9.87
N LYS A 146 2.21 -22.13 9.22
CA LYS A 146 1.53 -20.95 8.67
C LYS A 146 1.33 -19.84 9.71
N LYS A 147 1.01 -20.20 10.95
CA LYS A 147 0.80 -19.24 12.05
C LYS A 147 2.10 -18.55 12.44
N GLU A 148 3.18 -19.28 12.55
CA GLU A 148 4.51 -18.73 12.88
C GLU A 148 5.00 -17.80 11.77
N ASN A 149 4.89 -18.21 10.50
CA ASN A 149 5.22 -17.34 9.37
C ASN A 149 4.37 -16.06 9.36
N MET A 150 3.09 -16.12 9.72
CA MET A 150 2.24 -14.93 9.82
C MET A 150 2.72 -13.96 10.92
N LEU A 151 3.11 -14.48 12.09
CA LEU A 151 3.68 -13.65 13.17
C LEU A 151 5.01 -13.01 12.77
N ARG A 152 5.88 -13.77 12.08
CA ARG A 152 7.13 -13.24 11.51
C ARG A 152 6.87 -12.13 10.51
N GLN A 153 5.89 -12.30 9.61
CA GLN A 153 5.50 -11.27 8.66
C GLN A 153 5.03 -9.99 9.36
N GLN A 154 4.16 -10.11 10.35
CA GLN A 154 3.69 -8.96 11.13
C GLN A 154 4.86 -8.22 11.80
N ARG A 155 5.78 -8.97 12.44
CA ARG A 155 6.94 -8.39 13.10
C ARG A 155 7.88 -7.71 12.09
N PHE A 156 8.16 -8.36 10.96
CA PHE A 156 8.99 -7.82 9.89
C PHE A 156 8.44 -6.49 9.36
N PHE A 157 7.17 -6.44 9.00
CA PHE A 157 6.57 -5.20 8.51
C PHE A 157 6.57 -4.09 9.57
N LYS A 158 6.33 -4.43 10.84
CA LYS A 158 6.43 -3.49 11.95
C LYS A 158 7.82 -2.89 12.07
N VAL A 159 8.90 -3.67 11.89
CA VAL A 159 10.28 -3.17 11.89
C VAL A 159 10.45 -2.09 10.81
N PHE A 160 10.09 -2.38 9.57
CA PHE A 160 10.23 -1.42 8.48
C PHE A 160 9.35 -0.19 8.63
N TYR A 161 8.13 -0.34 9.13
CA TYR A 161 7.27 0.82 9.40
C TYR A 161 7.84 1.73 10.46
N ASN A 162 8.44 1.20 11.51
CA ASN A 162 9.10 2.01 12.54
C ASN A 162 10.36 2.70 12.00
N LEU A 163 11.14 2.04 11.16
CA LEU A 163 12.33 2.64 10.56
C LEU A 163 12.00 3.73 9.54
N LEU A 164 10.91 3.58 8.78
CA LEU A 164 10.53 4.51 7.72
C LEU A 164 9.59 5.62 8.20
N PHE A 165 8.63 5.30 9.06
CA PHE A 165 7.52 6.19 9.42
C PHE A 165 7.42 6.46 10.93
N GLY A 166 8.16 5.76 11.78
CA GLY A 166 8.07 5.87 13.24
C GLY A 166 6.76 5.33 13.82
N THR A 167 6.09 4.41 13.13
CA THR A 167 4.79 3.82 13.51
C THR A 167 4.79 2.31 13.34
N ASP A 168 3.90 1.62 14.06
CA ASP A 168 3.76 0.16 13.97
C ASP A 168 3.03 -0.31 12.70
N MET A 169 2.41 0.60 11.97
CA MET A 169 1.65 0.34 10.76
C MET A 169 2.06 1.32 9.66
N GLY A 170 1.88 0.88 8.41
CA GLY A 170 2.23 1.68 7.25
C GLY A 170 1.43 1.31 6.01
N PRO A 171 1.73 1.94 4.88
CA PRO A 171 1.16 1.57 3.59
C PRO A 171 1.67 0.18 3.20
N ARG A 172 1.16 -0.37 2.08
CA ARG A 172 1.73 -1.61 1.52
C ARG A 172 3.19 -1.38 1.17
N LEU A 173 4.10 -1.99 1.94
CA LEU A 173 5.54 -1.71 1.87
C LEU A 173 6.11 -1.89 0.46
N TYR A 174 5.74 -2.97 -0.24
CA TYR A 174 6.20 -3.23 -1.60
C TYR A 174 5.73 -2.16 -2.61
N LEU A 175 4.49 -1.66 -2.47
CA LEU A 175 4.00 -0.54 -3.28
C LEU A 175 4.77 0.75 -2.98
N PHE A 176 5.02 1.02 -1.70
CA PHE A 176 5.80 2.17 -1.28
C PHE A 176 7.21 2.14 -1.87
N LEU A 177 7.92 1.02 -1.72
CA LEU A 177 9.30 0.87 -2.20
C LEU A 177 9.41 0.94 -3.73
N ALA A 178 8.41 0.46 -4.46
CA ALA A 178 8.37 0.55 -5.92
C ALA A 178 7.92 1.92 -6.46
N ALA A 179 7.19 2.68 -5.65
CA ALA A 179 6.55 3.92 -6.06
C ALA A 179 7.40 5.16 -5.81
N ILE A 180 8.08 5.20 -4.65
CA ILE A 180 8.86 6.34 -4.18
C ILE A 180 10.30 6.20 -4.66
N ASP A 181 10.93 7.35 -4.96
CA ASP A 181 12.35 7.37 -5.31
C ASP A 181 13.17 6.82 -4.13
N LYS A 182 14.04 5.85 -4.43
CA LYS A 182 14.90 5.25 -3.41
C LYS A 182 15.75 6.28 -2.65
N CYS A 183 16.09 7.39 -3.28
CA CYS A 183 16.87 8.46 -2.64
C CYS A 183 16.14 9.10 -1.45
N GLU A 184 14.80 9.03 -1.40
CA GLU A 184 14.02 9.62 -0.32
C GLU A 184 14.04 8.77 0.97
N TYR A 185 14.21 7.46 0.85
CA TYR A 185 14.08 6.55 2.01
C TYR A 185 15.29 5.65 2.27
N LEU A 186 16.20 5.47 1.31
CA LEU A 186 17.32 4.55 1.46
C LEU A 186 18.22 4.91 2.65
N SER A 187 18.43 6.21 2.87
CA SER A 187 19.22 6.71 4.00
C SER A 187 18.60 6.33 5.35
N LEU A 188 17.29 6.12 5.43
CA LEU A 188 16.60 5.70 6.65
C LEU A 188 16.82 4.22 6.99
N LEU A 189 17.25 3.42 6.01
CA LEU A 189 17.52 1.99 6.15
C LEU A 189 19.03 1.67 6.19
N THR A 190 19.90 2.68 6.11
CA THR A 190 21.37 2.51 6.11
C THR A 190 21.91 2.72 7.54
N PHE A 191 22.27 1.63 8.24
CA PHE A 191 22.76 1.62 9.62
C PHE A 191 24.20 1.09 9.70
#